data_999077eba17d3da8f5b31882216cd69b
#
_entry.id   999077eba17d3da8f5b31882216cd69b
#
_cell.length_a   1.000
_cell.length_b   1.000
_cell.length_c   1.000
_cell.angle_alpha   90.00
_cell.angle_beta   90.00
_cell.angle_gamma   90.00
#
_symmetry.space_group_name_H-M   'P 1'
#
loop_
_entity.id
_entity.type
_entity.pdbx_description
1 polymer ?
#
loop_
_entity_poly.entity_id
_entity_poly.type
_entity_poly.pdbx_seq_one_letter_code
_entity_poly.pdbx_strand_id
1 'polypeptide(L)'
;MYKTIYVPVDNSDHSNMAVELGVRFAKIFGSKIVGSHVYAAKMHDKRFKQMEAGLPEEYHDEKELDRQRQIHDSLITRGLQIITDSYLDFVDQKCAEANIPLERRSLEGRNWKALAEDITKNGYDLTIMGALGVGAVKDSVIGSNTERVIRRVRNSDMFIVKDTKPMNGGKIVVAVDGSHYSFGGLKTALALGKAFNKPVEAISAFDPYFHYAAFH
;
A
#
# COMPACT_ATOMS: atom_id res chain seq x y z
N MET A 1 -16.97 -2.79 11.73
CA MET A 1 -16.89 -2.58 10.27
C MET A 1 -15.65 -3.28 9.75
N TYR A 2 -14.46 -2.83 10.02
CA TYR A 2 -13.20 -3.46 9.62
C TYR A 2 -12.60 -4.23 10.79
N LYS A 3 -12.26 -5.51 10.61
CA LYS A 3 -11.59 -6.35 11.62
C LYS A 3 -10.08 -6.40 11.41
N THR A 4 -9.66 -6.36 10.14
CA THR A 4 -8.27 -6.45 9.74
C THR A 4 -7.92 -5.33 8.76
N ILE A 5 -6.94 -4.52 9.12
CA ILE A 5 -6.45 -3.39 8.33
C ILE A 5 -5.03 -3.70 7.86
N TYR A 6 -4.82 -3.68 6.56
CA TYR A 6 -3.53 -3.88 5.93
C TYR A 6 -2.86 -2.55 5.60
N VAL A 7 -1.60 -2.38 6.03
CA VAL A 7 -0.84 -1.13 5.85
C VAL A 7 0.54 -1.45 5.27
N PRO A 8 0.71 -1.37 3.94
CA PRO A 8 2.02 -1.50 3.32
C PRO A 8 2.84 -0.23 3.53
N VAL A 9 4.13 -0.40 3.88
CA VAL A 9 5.04 0.71 4.21
C VAL A 9 6.30 0.70 3.36
N ASP A 10 6.81 1.90 3.04
CA ASP A 10 8.07 2.14 2.33
C ASP A 10 8.86 3.34 2.90
N ASN A 11 8.49 3.78 4.11
CA ASN A 11 9.06 4.92 4.81
C ASN A 11 8.90 6.28 4.10
N SER A 12 8.01 6.39 3.12
CA SER A 12 7.60 7.69 2.58
C SER A 12 6.65 8.42 3.53
N ASP A 13 6.57 9.74 3.43
CA ASP A 13 5.65 10.54 4.25
C ASP A 13 4.19 10.08 4.10
N HIS A 14 3.79 9.69 2.88
CA HIS A 14 2.46 9.16 2.61
C HIS A 14 2.24 7.80 3.28
N SER A 15 3.25 6.92 3.30
CA SER A 15 3.12 5.63 3.99
C SER A 15 3.10 5.80 5.52
N ASN A 16 3.90 6.74 6.04
CA ASN A 16 3.90 7.05 7.47
C ASN A 16 2.54 7.62 7.90
N MET A 17 1.93 8.50 7.10
CA MET A 17 0.56 8.97 7.33
C MET A 17 -0.46 7.84 7.20
N ALA A 18 -0.24 6.85 6.32
CA ALA A 18 -1.11 5.67 6.22
C ALA A 18 -1.08 4.84 7.51
N VAL A 19 0.09 4.73 8.17
CA VAL A 19 0.21 4.09 9.49
C VAL A 19 -0.59 4.84 10.55
N GLU A 20 -0.44 6.18 10.63
CA GLU A 20 -1.18 7.02 11.58
C GLU A 20 -2.70 6.87 11.40
N LEU A 21 -3.17 6.87 10.16
CA LEU A 21 -4.58 6.65 9.84
C LEU A 21 -5.03 5.23 10.16
N GLY A 22 -4.20 4.23 9.84
CA GLY A 22 -4.46 2.83 10.18
C GLY A 22 -4.68 2.63 11.68
N VAL A 23 -3.82 3.23 12.51
CA VAL A 23 -3.95 3.24 13.96
C VAL A 23 -5.26 3.91 14.40
N ARG A 24 -5.61 5.04 13.80
CA ARG A 24 -6.87 5.74 14.11
C ARG A 24 -8.10 4.90 13.75
N PHE A 25 -8.11 4.27 12.57
CA PHE A 25 -9.16 3.35 12.16
C PHE A 25 -9.23 2.15 13.11
N ALA A 26 -8.09 1.56 13.45
CA ALA A 26 -8.03 0.39 14.33
C ALA A 26 -8.58 0.70 15.72
N LYS A 27 -8.29 1.86 16.30
CA LYS A 27 -8.88 2.32 17.57
C LYS A 27 -10.40 2.41 17.52
N ILE A 28 -10.94 2.96 16.41
CA ILE A 28 -12.38 3.17 16.27
C ILE A 28 -13.13 1.86 16.04
N PHE A 29 -12.56 0.94 15.25
CA PHE A 29 -13.25 -0.30 14.86
C PHE A 29 -12.83 -1.54 15.67
N GLY A 30 -11.85 -1.43 16.55
CA GLY A 30 -11.30 -2.57 17.29
C GLY A 30 -10.57 -3.54 16.38
N SER A 31 -9.84 -3.03 15.38
CA SER A 31 -9.17 -3.83 14.36
C SER A 31 -7.76 -4.25 14.79
N LYS A 32 -7.26 -5.36 14.22
CA LYS A 32 -5.82 -5.59 14.17
C LYS A 32 -5.21 -4.93 12.92
N ILE A 33 -3.95 -4.55 13.02
CA ILE A 33 -3.16 -4.05 11.88
C ILE A 33 -2.26 -5.16 11.36
N VAL A 34 -2.12 -5.24 10.04
CA VAL A 34 -1.11 -6.05 9.34
C VAL A 34 -0.20 -5.08 8.62
N GLY A 35 0.98 -4.83 9.20
CA GLY A 35 2.01 -3.99 8.59
C GLY A 35 2.87 -4.82 7.63
N SER A 36 3.11 -4.33 6.42
CA SER A 36 3.92 -5.06 5.45
C SER A 36 4.94 -4.20 4.73
N HIS A 37 6.08 -4.81 4.40
CA HIS A 37 7.05 -4.24 3.47
C HIS A 37 7.44 -5.28 2.42
N VAL A 38 7.71 -4.81 1.18
CA VAL A 38 8.13 -5.66 0.07
C VAL A 38 9.57 -5.32 -0.31
N TYR A 39 10.41 -6.33 -0.36
CA TYR A 39 11.79 -6.22 -0.82
C TYR A 39 12.06 -7.11 -2.03
N ALA A 40 13.14 -6.85 -2.76
CA ALA A 40 13.39 -7.48 -4.06
C ALA A 40 14.79 -8.14 -4.15
N ALA A 41 15.17 -8.97 -3.15
CA ALA A 41 16.49 -9.63 -3.10
C ALA A 41 16.75 -10.50 -4.34
N LYS A 42 15.84 -11.39 -4.71
CA LYS A 42 15.98 -12.26 -5.89
C LYS A 42 16.08 -11.50 -7.21
N MET A 43 15.50 -10.31 -7.32
CA MET A 43 15.66 -9.48 -8.51
C MET A 43 17.06 -8.89 -8.59
N HIS A 44 17.68 -8.54 -7.46
CA HIS A 44 19.06 -8.10 -7.39
C HIS A 44 20.02 -9.23 -7.76
N ASP A 45 19.85 -10.41 -7.20
CA ASP A 45 20.65 -11.60 -7.51
C ASP A 45 20.59 -11.96 -9.01
N LYS A 46 19.39 -11.95 -9.59
CA LYS A 46 19.23 -12.19 -11.03
C LYS A 46 19.96 -11.17 -11.89
N ARG A 47 19.91 -9.89 -11.52
CA ARG A 47 20.62 -8.83 -12.24
C ARG A 47 22.13 -8.97 -12.10
N PHE A 48 22.63 -9.30 -10.92
CA PHE A 48 24.04 -9.54 -10.67
C PHE A 48 24.56 -10.65 -11.58
N LYS A 49 23.89 -11.82 -11.65
CA LYS A 49 24.23 -12.92 -12.54
C LYS A 49 24.18 -12.55 -14.04
N GLN A 50 23.27 -11.68 -14.43
CA GLN A 50 23.22 -11.18 -15.82
C GLN A 50 24.41 -10.27 -16.15
N MET A 51 24.85 -9.43 -15.19
CA MET A 51 26.03 -8.57 -15.37
C MET A 51 27.31 -9.39 -15.41
N GLU A 52 27.41 -10.45 -14.60
CA GLU A 52 28.51 -11.38 -14.55
C GLU A 52 28.76 -12.07 -15.91
N ALA A 53 27.70 -12.44 -16.64
CA ALA A 53 27.79 -13.03 -17.96
C ALA A 53 28.41 -12.08 -19.03
N GLY A 54 28.51 -10.79 -18.74
CA GLY A 54 29.13 -9.78 -19.60
C GLY A 54 30.58 -9.46 -19.24
N LEU A 55 31.19 -10.13 -18.26
CA LEU A 55 32.58 -9.92 -17.89
C LEU A 55 33.53 -10.43 -18.97
N PRO A 56 34.69 -9.78 -19.20
CA PRO A 56 35.78 -10.33 -20.02
C PRO A 56 36.28 -11.69 -19.50
N GLU A 57 36.75 -12.55 -20.41
CA GLU A 57 37.19 -13.92 -20.10
C GLU A 57 38.25 -14.02 -18.97
N GLU A 58 39.08 -13.00 -18.84
CA GLU A 58 40.12 -12.89 -17.82
C GLU A 58 39.57 -12.78 -16.37
N TYR A 59 38.27 -12.45 -16.22
CA TYR A 59 37.59 -12.38 -14.93
C TYR A 59 36.67 -13.59 -14.65
N HIS A 60 36.70 -14.61 -15.51
CA HIS A 60 35.87 -15.83 -15.36
C HIS A 60 36.53 -16.91 -14.52
N ASP A 61 37.15 -16.56 -13.38
CA ASP A 61 37.54 -17.55 -12.37
C ASP A 61 36.29 -17.99 -11.58
N GLU A 62 35.85 -19.22 -11.81
CA GLU A 62 34.61 -19.77 -11.24
C GLU A 62 34.63 -19.78 -9.70
N LYS A 63 35.79 -19.99 -9.06
CA LYS A 63 35.92 -19.98 -7.61
C LYS A 63 35.74 -18.56 -7.04
N GLU A 64 36.33 -17.60 -7.70
CA GLU A 64 36.20 -16.19 -7.28
C GLU A 64 34.79 -15.67 -7.55
N LEU A 65 34.18 -16.04 -8.69
CA LEU A 65 32.80 -15.71 -9.00
C LEU A 65 31.81 -16.28 -7.97
N ASP A 66 31.98 -17.54 -7.57
CA ASP A 66 31.15 -18.16 -6.53
C ASP A 66 31.31 -17.47 -5.18
N ARG A 67 32.53 -17.08 -4.82
CA ARG A 67 32.80 -16.32 -3.61
C ARG A 67 32.10 -14.94 -3.66
N GLN A 68 32.18 -14.23 -4.77
CA GLN A 68 31.55 -12.94 -4.97
C GLN A 68 30.02 -13.06 -4.94
N ARG A 69 29.44 -14.11 -5.54
CA ARG A 69 28.00 -14.42 -5.46
C ARG A 69 27.53 -14.59 -4.02
N GLN A 70 28.27 -15.38 -3.21
CA GLN A 70 27.91 -15.62 -1.80
C GLN A 70 28.00 -14.34 -0.95
N ILE A 71 29.04 -13.53 -1.15
CA ILE A 71 29.21 -12.26 -0.45
C ILE A 71 28.07 -11.31 -0.85
N HIS A 72 27.80 -11.17 -2.15
CA HIS A 72 26.74 -10.32 -2.68
C HIS A 72 25.36 -10.72 -2.12
N ASP A 73 25.00 -12.01 -2.20
CA ASP A 73 23.73 -12.52 -1.71
C ASP A 73 23.56 -12.24 -0.21
N SER A 74 24.60 -12.52 0.60
CA SER A 74 24.55 -12.27 2.04
C SER A 74 24.39 -10.79 2.39
N LEU A 75 25.09 -9.89 1.70
CA LEU A 75 25.04 -8.45 1.92
C LEU A 75 23.70 -7.85 1.49
N ILE A 76 23.21 -8.24 0.31
CA ILE A 76 21.92 -7.75 -0.21
C ILE A 76 20.78 -8.27 0.65
N THR A 77 20.74 -9.54 0.98
CA THR A 77 19.66 -10.13 1.80
C THR A 77 19.65 -9.50 3.19
N ARG A 78 20.79 -9.38 3.87
CA ARG A 78 20.87 -8.75 5.20
C ARG A 78 20.54 -7.26 5.14
N GLY A 79 21.07 -6.52 4.15
CA GLY A 79 20.80 -5.10 4.01
C GLY A 79 19.32 -4.81 3.78
N LEU A 80 18.67 -5.57 2.90
CA LEU A 80 17.23 -5.43 2.63
C LEU A 80 16.38 -5.85 3.84
N GLN A 81 16.82 -6.85 4.61
CA GLN A 81 16.14 -7.25 5.84
C GLN A 81 16.19 -6.14 6.90
N ILE A 82 17.35 -5.54 7.12
CA ILE A 82 17.51 -4.41 8.05
C ILE A 82 16.60 -3.24 7.65
N ILE A 83 16.54 -2.91 6.36
CA ILE A 83 15.63 -1.87 5.85
C ILE A 83 14.17 -2.24 6.12
N THR A 84 13.79 -3.48 5.81
CA THR A 84 12.44 -3.98 6.05
C THR A 84 12.06 -3.89 7.53
N ASP A 85 12.95 -4.34 8.40
CA ASP A 85 12.74 -4.31 9.85
C ASP A 85 12.59 -2.88 10.33
N SER A 86 13.45 -1.95 9.90
CA SER A 86 13.37 -0.55 10.29
C SER A 86 12.05 0.13 9.90
N TYR A 87 11.48 -0.22 8.74
CA TYR A 87 10.18 0.32 8.31
C TYR A 87 9.02 -0.27 9.10
N LEU A 88 9.10 -1.55 9.45
CA LEU A 88 8.09 -2.21 10.27
C LEU A 88 8.20 -1.84 11.74
N ASP A 89 9.37 -1.47 12.26
CA ASP A 89 9.55 -0.98 13.64
C ASP A 89 8.77 0.33 13.90
N PHE A 90 8.64 1.18 12.88
CA PHE A 90 7.78 2.36 12.98
C PHE A 90 6.30 1.97 13.16
N VAL A 91 5.83 0.96 12.45
CA VAL A 91 4.46 0.43 12.61
C VAL A 91 4.27 -0.19 14.00
N ASP A 92 5.27 -0.97 14.47
CA ASP A 92 5.27 -1.57 15.81
C ASP A 92 5.14 -0.50 16.89
N GLN A 93 5.97 0.54 16.81
CA GLN A 93 5.93 1.64 17.78
C GLN A 93 4.53 2.27 17.86
N LYS A 94 3.97 2.62 16.70
CA LYS A 94 2.64 3.27 16.63
C LYS A 94 1.51 2.37 17.12
N CYS A 95 1.58 1.08 16.83
CA CYS A 95 0.60 0.10 17.32
C CYS A 95 0.75 -0.15 18.82
N ALA A 96 1.98 -0.25 19.33
CA ALA A 96 2.25 -0.42 20.76
C ALA A 96 1.76 0.79 21.60
N GLU A 97 2.08 2.02 21.16
CA GLU A 97 1.59 3.26 21.80
C GLU A 97 0.05 3.31 21.87
N ALA A 98 -0.61 2.65 20.93
CA ALA A 98 -2.05 2.64 20.80
C ALA A 98 -2.74 1.38 21.37
N ASN A 99 -1.98 0.40 21.87
CA ASN A 99 -2.44 -0.93 22.29
C ASN A 99 -3.22 -1.66 21.18
N ILE A 100 -2.75 -1.61 19.95
CA ILE A 100 -3.35 -2.26 18.79
C ILE A 100 -2.58 -3.53 18.46
N PRO A 101 -3.25 -4.69 18.26
CA PRO A 101 -2.59 -5.90 17.80
C PRO A 101 -1.98 -5.72 16.41
N LEU A 102 -0.69 -6.06 16.26
CA LEU A 102 0.04 -5.98 15.01
C LEU A 102 0.50 -7.37 14.55
N GLU A 103 0.39 -7.62 13.26
CA GLU A 103 1.05 -8.71 12.54
C GLU A 103 2.04 -8.08 11.55
N ARG A 104 3.33 -8.51 11.59
CA ARG A 104 4.37 -8.06 10.64
C ARG A 104 4.45 -9.02 9.47
N ARG A 105 4.56 -8.48 8.26
CA ARG A 105 4.73 -9.26 7.04
C ARG A 105 5.86 -8.70 6.19
N SER A 106 6.86 -9.52 5.93
CA SER A 106 7.94 -9.24 4.97
C SER A 106 7.66 -10.02 3.70
N LEU A 107 7.49 -9.33 2.59
CA LEU A 107 7.16 -9.91 1.29
C LEU A 107 8.33 -9.75 0.34
N GLU A 108 8.57 -10.75 -0.50
CA GLU A 108 9.61 -10.70 -1.52
C GLU A 108 9.03 -10.66 -2.92
N GLY A 109 9.57 -9.76 -3.77
CA GLY A 109 9.23 -9.71 -5.18
C GLY A 109 9.02 -8.31 -5.72
N ARG A 110 8.26 -8.20 -6.83
CA ARG A 110 7.92 -6.92 -7.42
C ARG A 110 6.83 -6.25 -6.57
N ASN A 111 7.11 -5.06 -6.03
CA ASN A 111 6.31 -4.40 -5.00
C ASN A 111 4.79 -4.49 -5.22
N TRP A 112 4.27 -3.91 -6.32
CA TRP A 112 2.83 -3.92 -6.59
C TRP A 112 2.24 -5.32 -6.75
N LYS A 113 3.05 -6.29 -7.27
CA LYS A 113 2.59 -7.65 -7.51
C LYS A 113 2.48 -8.42 -6.19
N ALA A 114 3.53 -8.39 -5.37
CA ALA A 114 3.55 -9.03 -4.07
C ALA A 114 2.45 -8.48 -3.15
N LEU A 115 2.24 -7.15 -3.13
CA LEU A 115 1.16 -6.52 -2.38
C LEU A 115 -0.23 -6.99 -2.85
N ALA A 116 -0.50 -6.95 -4.17
CA ALA A 116 -1.81 -7.34 -4.70
C ALA A 116 -2.11 -8.83 -4.48
N GLU A 117 -1.10 -9.69 -4.60
CA GLU A 117 -1.23 -11.13 -4.33
C GLU A 117 -1.50 -11.39 -2.83
N ASP A 118 -0.77 -10.72 -1.94
CA ASP A 118 -0.96 -10.86 -0.49
C ASP A 118 -2.35 -10.38 -0.05
N ILE A 119 -2.79 -9.22 -0.52
CA ILE A 119 -4.12 -8.69 -0.22
C ILE A 119 -5.21 -9.62 -0.74
N THR A 120 -5.09 -10.08 -1.97
CA THR A 120 -6.09 -10.96 -2.59
C THR A 120 -6.19 -12.32 -1.88
N LYS A 121 -5.04 -12.88 -1.49
CA LYS A 121 -4.96 -14.19 -0.82
C LYS A 121 -5.55 -14.17 0.59
N ASN A 122 -5.28 -13.11 1.35
CA ASN A 122 -5.65 -13.04 2.77
C ASN A 122 -6.99 -12.33 3.01
N GLY A 123 -7.48 -11.54 2.06
CA GLY A 123 -8.80 -10.89 2.14
C GLY A 123 -8.93 -9.92 3.30
N TYR A 124 -8.00 -8.97 3.40
CA TYR A 124 -8.08 -7.91 4.43
C TYR A 124 -9.28 -7.00 4.17
N ASP A 125 -10.01 -6.62 5.23
CA ASP A 125 -11.22 -5.81 5.09
C ASP A 125 -10.92 -4.41 4.52
N LEU A 126 -9.81 -3.81 4.94
CA LEU A 126 -9.36 -2.49 4.53
C LEU A 126 -7.86 -2.49 4.25
N THR A 127 -7.46 -1.91 3.14
CA THR A 127 -6.06 -1.60 2.83
C THR A 127 -5.88 -0.09 2.85
N ILE A 128 -4.98 0.41 3.71
CA ILE A 128 -4.62 1.83 3.78
C ILE A 128 -3.20 1.99 3.26
N MET A 129 -3.02 2.70 2.15
CA MET A 129 -1.69 2.89 1.58
C MET A 129 -1.46 4.32 1.08
N GLY A 130 -0.19 4.74 1.09
CA GLY A 130 0.21 6.03 0.58
C GLY A 130 -0.06 6.17 -0.92
N ALA A 131 -0.49 7.36 -1.34
CA ALA A 131 -0.63 7.65 -2.76
C ALA A 131 0.71 7.62 -3.49
N LEU A 132 1.77 8.13 -2.86
CA LEU A 132 3.11 8.23 -3.41
C LEU A 132 4.10 7.49 -2.50
N GLY A 133 5.07 6.79 -3.10
CA GLY A 133 6.18 6.13 -2.40
C GLY A 133 7.49 6.90 -2.57
N VAL A 134 8.57 6.37 -1.97
CA VAL A 134 9.92 6.97 -1.99
C VAL A 134 10.44 7.28 -3.41
N GLY A 135 10.05 6.48 -4.42
CA GLY A 135 10.45 6.67 -5.82
C GLY A 135 9.43 7.44 -6.67
N ALA A 136 8.55 8.24 -6.07
CA ALA A 136 7.55 8.99 -6.82
C ALA A 136 8.18 10.07 -7.70
N VAL A 137 7.65 10.17 -8.94
CA VAL A 137 8.02 11.26 -9.86
C VAL A 137 7.40 12.56 -9.36
N LYS A 138 8.14 13.66 -9.49
CA LYS A 138 7.65 15.00 -9.14
C LYS A 138 6.31 15.28 -9.85
N ASP A 139 5.39 15.90 -9.14
CA ASP A 139 4.04 16.24 -9.60
C ASP A 139 3.09 15.06 -9.89
N SER A 140 3.48 13.84 -9.51
CA SER A 140 2.58 12.69 -9.60
C SER A 140 1.43 12.79 -8.60
N VAL A 141 0.21 12.50 -9.04
CA VAL A 141 -0.98 12.45 -8.18
C VAL A 141 -1.09 11.11 -7.47
N ILE A 142 -0.65 10.04 -8.12
CA ILE A 142 -0.64 8.68 -7.59
C ILE A 142 0.58 7.93 -8.13
N GLY A 143 1.24 7.16 -7.29
CA GLY A 143 2.41 6.36 -7.66
C GLY A 143 2.04 5.09 -8.42
N SER A 144 2.95 4.64 -9.26
CA SER A 144 2.72 3.46 -10.14
C SER A 144 2.45 2.16 -9.37
N ASN A 145 2.99 1.98 -8.17
CA ASN A 145 2.70 0.81 -7.33
C ASN A 145 1.27 0.87 -6.79
N THR A 146 0.88 2.00 -6.24
CA THR A 146 -0.47 2.23 -5.70
C THR A 146 -1.53 2.08 -6.78
N GLU A 147 -1.34 2.70 -7.94
CA GLU A 147 -2.25 2.56 -9.08
C GLU A 147 -2.42 1.10 -9.52
N ARG A 148 -1.32 0.35 -9.64
CA ARG A 148 -1.37 -1.06 -10.06
C ARG A 148 -2.04 -1.97 -9.02
N VAL A 149 -1.85 -1.69 -7.73
CA VAL A 149 -2.54 -2.43 -6.65
C VAL A 149 -4.05 -2.17 -6.72
N ILE A 150 -4.48 -0.90 -6.79
CA ILE A 150 -5.90 -0.53 -6.91
C ILE A 150 -6.58 -1.22 -8.11
N ARG A 151 -5.90 -1.29 -9.25
CA ARG A 151 -6.45 -1.93 -10.46
C ARG A 151 -6.61 -3.45 -10.33
N ARG A 152 -5.92 -4.12 -9.41
CA ARG A 152 -5.90 -5.57 -9.27
C ARG A 152 -6.71 -6.10 -8.09
N VAL A 153 -6.70 -5.40 -6.98
CA VAL A 153 -7.41 -5.81 -5.77
C VAL A 153 -8.93 -5.58 -5.93
N ARG A 154 -9.74 -6.58 -5.54
CA ARG A 154 -11.21 -6.53 -5.64
C ARG A 154 -11.91 -6.92 -4.34
N ASN A 155 -11.18 -7.48 -3.38
CA ASN A 155 -11.72 -8.06 -2.15
C ASN A 155 -11.26 -7.33 -0.88
N SER A 156 -10.87 -6.07 -1.00
CA SER A 156 -10.49 -5.20 0.11
C SER A 156 -10.93 -3.77 -0.23
N ASP A 157 -11.50 -3.06 0.72
CA ASP A 157 -11.69 -1.62 0.58
C ASP A 157 -10.33 -0.93 0.54
N MET A 158 -10.18 0.07 -0.32
CA MET A 158 -8.90 0.76 -0.52
C MET A 158 -9.00 2.21 -0.03
N PHE A 159 -8.18 2.58 0.95
CA PHE A 159 -8.01 3.96 1.40
C PHE A 159 -6.65 4.50 0.94
N ILE A 160 -6.65 5.50 0.06
CA ILE A 160 -5.43 6.07 -0.50
C ILE A 160 -5.13 7.41 0.15
N VAL A 161 -4.01 7.48 0.85
CA VAL A 161 -3.56 8.67 1.58
C VAL A 161 -2.83 9.62 0.64
N LYS A 162 -3.48 10.71 0.27
CA LYS A 162 -2.94 11.72 -0.65
C LYS A 162 -2.32 12.94 0.04
N ASP A 163 -2.68 13.20 1.29
CA ASP A 163 -2.12 14.29 2.07
C ASP A 163 -1.24 13.77 3.19
N THR A 164 -0.11 14.41 3.43
CA THR A 164 0.83 14.09 4.50
C THR A 164 0.57 14.92 5.78
N LYS A 165 -0.47 15.75 5.76
CA LYS A 165 -0.91 16.50 6.92
C LYS A 165 -1.98 15.77 7.71
N PRO A 166 -2.01 15.92 9.05
CA PRO A 166 -3.06 15.34 9.88
C PRO A 166 -4.46 15.74 9.40
N MET A 167 -5.36 14.78 9.30
CA MET A 167 -6.76 15.02 8.93
C MET A 167 -7.53 15.70 10.06
N ASN A 168 -7.45 17.03 10.11
CA ASN A 168 -8.19 17.87 11.04
C ASN A 168 -9.37 18.53 10.34
N GLY A 169 -10.58 18.25 10.80
CA GLY A 169 -11.80 18.80 10.17
C GLY A 169 -12.24 18.04 8.90
N GLY A 170 -12.92 18.72 8.00
CA GLY A 170 -13.39 18.19 6.72
C GLY A 170 -14.69 17.38 6.78
N LYS A 171 -15.14 16.94 5.63
CA LYS A 171 -16.34 16.14 5.39
C LYS A 171 -16.00 14.91 4.54
N ILE A 172 -16.86 13.91 4.56
CA ILE A 172 -16.79 12.77 3.66
C ILE A 172 -17.67 13.10 2.44
N VAL A 173 -17.07 13.07 1.26
CA VAL A 173 -17.79 13.24 0.00
C VAL A 173 -17.90 11.90 -0.69
N VAL A 174 -19.11 11.49 -1.08
CA VAL A 174 -19.37 10.25 -1.79
C VAL A 174 -19.99 10.53 -3.15
N ALA A 175 -19.37 10.01 -4.21
CA ALA A 175 -19.93 10.07 -5.56
C ALA A 175 -20.99 8.98 -5.75
N VAL A 176 -22.16 9.34 -6.28
CA VAL A 176 -23.26 8.40 -6.55
C VAL A 176 -23.74 8.56 -8.01
N ASP A 177 -23.92 7.42 -8.67
CA ASP A 177 -24.38 7.31 -10.06
C ASP A 177 -25.65 6.47 -10.22
N GLY A 178 -26.27 6.09 -9.11
CA GLY A 178 -27.46 5.23 -9.08
C GLY A 178 -27.16 3.72 -9.19
N SER A 179 -25.90 3.32 -9.35
CA SER A 179 -25.51 1.91 -9.39
C SER A 179 -25.55 1.25 -8.00
N HIS A 180 -25.68 -0.07 -7.98
CA HIS A 180 -25.55 -0.87 -6.74
C HIS A 180 -24.23 -0.61 -6.01
N TYR A 181 -23.14 -0.39 -6.75
CA TYR A 181 -21.81 -0.12 -6.19
C TYR A 181 -21.76 1.26 -5.54
N SER A 182 -22.35 2.29 -6.14
CA SER A 182 -22.39 3.63 -5.54
C SER A 182 -23.25 3.68 -4.28
N PHE A 183 -24.33 2.91 -4.20
CA PHE A 183 -25.10 2.75 -2.96
C PHE A 183 -24.33 2.00 -1.88
N GLY A 184 -23.49 1.00 -2.25
CA GLY A 184 -22.52 0.38 -1.36
C GLY A 184 -21.54 1.41 -0.78
N GLY A 185 -20.98 2.26 -1.64
CA GLY A 185 -20.13 3.38 -1.26
C GLY A 185 -20.82 4.37 -0.31
N LEU A 186 -22.09 4.68 -0.57
CA LEU A 186 -22.90 5.56 0.31
C LEU A 186 -23.07 4.96 1.71
N LYS A 187 -23.36 3.65 1.82
CA LYS A 187 -23.45 2.98 3.11
C LYS A 187 -22.13 3.04 3.89
N THR A 188 -21.00 2.80 3.20
CA THR A 188 -19.66 2.91 3.77
C THR A 188 -19.38 4.34 4.23
N ALA A 189 -19.68 5.35 3.42
CA ALA A 189 -19.50 6.76 3.76
C ALA A 189 -20.31 7.17 5.00
N LEU A 190 -21.57 6.73 5.11
CA LEU A 190 -22.42 7.00 6.28
C LEU A 190 -21.88 6.32 7.55
N ALA A 191 -21.42 5.07 7.45
CA ALA A 191 -20.81 4.37 8.58
C ALA A 191 -19.51 5.05 9.05
N LEU A 192 -18.65 5.49 8.12
CA LEU A 192 -17.46 6.27 8.42
C LEU A 192 -17.79 7.64 9.00
N GLY A 193 -18.79 8.34 8.43
CA GLY A 193 -19.28 9.62 8.96
C GLY A 193 -19.70 9.54 10.42
N LYS A 194 -20.46 8.50 10.76
CA LYS A 194 -20.85 8.22 12.15
C LYS A 194 -19.63 7.89 13.03
N ALA A 195 -18.74 7.02 12.56
CA ALA A 195 -17.57 6.55 13.33
C ALA A 195 -16.55 7.67 13.61
N PHE A 196 -16.33 8.56 12.63
CA PHE A 196 -15.39 9.67 12.74
C PHE A 196 -16.03 11.01 13.14
N ASN A 197 -17.33 11.03 13.39
CA ASN A 197 -18.12 12.23 13.67
C ASN A 197 -17.90 13.30 12.57
N LYS A 198 -18.09 12.90 11.31
CA LYS A 198 -17.92 13.76 10.14
C LYS A 198 -19.21 13.87 9.32
N PRO A 199 -19.55 15.04 8.80
CA PRO A 199 -20.66 15.19 7.86
C PRO A 199 -20.39 14.42 6.58
N VAL A 200 -21.44 13.86 5.98
CA VAL A 200 -21.38 13.15 4.71
C VAL A 200 -22.17 13.95 3.67
N GLU A 201 -21.55 14.18 2.52
CA GLU A 201 -22.15 14.86 1.38
C GLU A 201 -22.15 13.92 0.17
N ALA A 202 -23.31 13.68 -0.41
CA ALA A 202 -23.44 12.91 -1.65
C ALA A 202 -23.42 13.86 -2.85
N ILE A 203 -22.65 13.52 -3.87
CA ILE A 203 -22.58 14.25 -5.14
C ILE A 203 -22.91 13.30 -6.29
N SER A 204 -23.62 13.82 -7.30
CA SER A 204 -23.87 13.12 -8.56
C SER A 204 -23.51 14.03 -9.73
N ALA A 205 -22.81 13.49 -10.71
CA ALA A 205 -22.54 14.16 -11.97
C ALA A 205 -23.50 13.63 -13.04
N PHE A 206 -24.04 14.50 -13.87
CA PHE A 206 -24.85 14.12 -15.01
C PHE A 206 -24.31 14.78 -16.28
N ASP A 207 -24.43 14.09 -17.40
CA ASP A 207 -24.12 14.64 -18.72
C ASP A 207 -25.43 15.05 -19.40
N PRO A 208 -25.70 16.37 -19.56
CA PRO A 208 -26.95 16.85 -20.18
C PRO A 208 -27.06 16.43 -21.64
N TYR A 209 -25.92 16.25 -22.36
CA TYR A 209 -25.94 15.82 -23.76
C TYR A 209 -26.33 14.36 -23.92
N PHE A 210 -25.89 13.50 -23.03
CA PHE A 210 -26.27 12.09 -22.98
C PHE A 210 -27.78 11.93 -22.72
N HIS A 211 -28.30 12.65 -21.75
CA HIS A 211 -29.72 12.61 -21.45
C HIS A 211 -30.59 13.20 -22.59
N TYR A 212 -30.13 14.25 -23.24
CA TYR A 212 -30.80 14.81 -24.42
C TYR A 212 -30.86 13.77 -25.57
N ALA A 213 -29.77 13.08 -25.85
CA ALA A 213 -29.73 12.09 -26.93
C ALA A 213 -30.52 10.79 -26.61
N ALA A 214 -30.70 10.45 -25.31
CA ALA A 214 -31.42 9.26 -24.91
C ALA A 214 -32.95 9.46 -24.88
N PHE A 215 -33.46 10.70 -24.84
CA PHE A 215 -34.88 11.05 -24.76
C PHE A 215 -35.46 11.75 -26.00
N HIS A 216 -34.65 11.91 -27.05
CA HIS A 216 -35.04 12.42 -28.36
C HIS A 216 -34.61 11.48 -29.48
#